data_8731e28ac491588bcdaaf93103b2bd56
#
_entry.id   8731e28ac491588bcdaaf93103b2bd56
#
_cell.length_a   1.000
_cell.length_b   1.000
_cell.length_c   1.000
_cell.angle_alpha   90.00
_cell.angle_beta   90.00
_cell.angle_gamma   90.00
#
_symmetry.space_group_name_H-M   'P 1'
#
loop_
_entity.id
_entity.type
_entity.pdbx_description
1 polymer ?
#
loop_
_entity_poly.entity_id
_entity_poly.type
_entity_poly.pdbx_seq_one_letter_code
_entity_poly.pdbx_strand_id
1 'polypeptide(L)'
;MRDYQRKKNNKYILPGAVYMQTVWTIRDYQRMKEEAVSLLLSSPPPPDGQPKGTGTGDEVASKAFRREEILRKIKAIDTALEAVPREYRKGVWGSVVERKSFPRDADRTTYGRWKSRFVFEAAVRLGIF
;
A
#
# COMPACT_ATOMS: atom_id res chain seq x y z
N MET A 1 -16.25 -11.94 2.08
CA MET A 1 -14.98 -12.56 2.50
C MET A 1 -14.51 -11.93 3.80
N ARG A 2 -14.14 -12.74 4.76
CA ARG A 2 -13.70 -12.23 6.08
C ARG A 2 -12.24 -11.82 6.04
N ASP A 3 -11.92 -10.76 6.75
CA ASP A 3 -10.54 -10.26 6.87
C ASP A 3 -9.81 -11.04 7.96
N TYR A 4 -9.37 -12.23 7.63
CA TYR A 4 -8.56 -13.02 8.54
C TYR A 4 -7.36 -13.60 7.80
N GLN A 5 -6.29 -13.83 8.55
CA GLN A 5 -5.11 -14.47 7.98
C GLN A 5 -5.17 -15.98 8.21
N ARG A 6 -4.66 -16.72 7.23
CA ARG A 6 -4.53 -18.18 7.35
C ARG A 6 -3.48 -18.51 8.42
N LYS A 7 -3.83 -19.37 9.37
CA LYS A 7 -2.91 -19.77 10.45
C LYS A 7 -2.30 -21.14 10.24
N LYS A 8 -3.00 -22.06 9.58
CA LYS A 8 -2.53 -23.43 9.38
C LYS A 8 -1.43 -23.49 8.31
N ASN A 9 -0.30 -24.11 8.64
CA ASN A 9 0.86 -24.25 7.74
C ASN A 9 1.31 -22.93 7.13
N ASN A 10 1.25 -21.84 7.91
CA ASN A 10 1.61 -20.50 7.45
C ASN A 10 2.76 -19.95 8.29
N LYS A 11 3.92 -19.76 7.67
CA LYS A 11 5.07 -19.14 8.33
C LYS A 11 5.05 -17.61 8.24
N TYR A 12 4.11 -17.04 7.51
CA TYR A 12 3.95 -15.59 7.33
C TYR A 12 2.79 -15.06 8.17
N ILE A 13 2.71 -15.48 9.42
CA ILE A 13 1.67 -15.02 10.35
C ILE A 13 2.10 -13.71 10.98
N LEU A 14 1.20 -12.74 10.99
CA LEU A 14 1.37 -11.46 11.65
C LEU A 14 0.50 -11.38 12.90
N PRO A 15 0.91 -10.61 13.92
CA PRO A 15 -0.02 -10.26 15.00
C PRO A 15 -1.31 -9.68 14.40
N GLY A 16 -2.46 -9.97 15.00
CA GLY A 16 -3.75 -9.60 14.43
C GLY A 16 -3.87 -8.10 14.11
N ALA A 17 -3.43 -7.24 15.03
CA ALA A 17 -3.47 -5.79 14.83
C ALA A 17 -2.56 -5.36 13.67
N VAL A 18 -1.38 -5.95 13.57
CA VAL A 18 -0.43 -5.67 12.48
C VAL A 18 -1.02 -6.09 11.14
N TYR A 19 -1.63 -7.26 11.09
CA TYR A 19 -2.30 -7.76 9.89
C TYR A 19 -3.39 -6.79 9.41
N MET A 20 -4.25 -6.36 10.32
CA MET A 20 -5.34 -5.44 9.99
C MET A 20 -4.84 -4.07 9.55
N GLN A 21 -3.84 -3.51 10.23
CA GLN A 21 -3.22 -2.24 9.81
C GLN A 21 -2.66 -2.35 8.39
N THR A 22 -1.99 -3.45 8.11
CA THR A 22 -1.37 -3.67 6.80
C THR A 22 -2.45 -3.80 5.70
N VAL A 23 -3.49 -4.59 5.95
CA VAL A 23 -4.58 -4.76 5.00
C VAL A 23 -5.27 -3.43 4.70
N TRP A 24 -5.57 -2.64 5.73
CA TRP A 24 -6.20 -1.33 5.54
C TRP A 24 -5.30 -0.36 4.77
N THR A 25 -3.99 -0.42 5.00
CA THR A 25 -3.03 0.40 4.25
C THR A 25 -3.00 -0.01 2.78
N ILE A 26 -2.99 -1.31 2.49
CA ILE A 26 -3.03 -1.81 1.11
C ILE A 26 -4.32 -1.37 0.41
N ARG A 27 -5.46 -1.43 1.09
CA ARG A 27 -6.75 -0.98 0.56
C ARG A 27 -6.78 0.50 0.24
N ASP A 28 -5.94 1.28 0.88
CA ASP A 28 -5.83 2.72 0.67
C ASP A 28 -4.96 3.09 -0.55
N TYR A 29 -4.42 2.08 -1.25
CA TYR A 29 -3.45 2.27 -2.33
C TYR A 29 -3.93 3.24 -3.40
N GLN A 30 -5.15 3.07 -3.90
CA GLN A 30 -5.67 3.93 -4.96
C GLN A 30 -5.84 5.38 -4.49
N ARG A 31 -6.37 5.57 -3.29
CA ARG A 31 -6.50 6.90 -2.71
C ARG A 31 -5.13 7.56 -2.54
N MET A 32 -4.13 6.81 -2.08
CA MET A 32 -2.76 7.32 -1.93
C MET A 32 -2.18 7.77 -3.26
N LYS A 33 -2.39 7.02 -4.33
CA LYS A 33 -1.95 7.41 -5.67
C LYS A 33 -2.60 8.71 -6.12
N GLU A 34 -3.89 8.84 -5.92
CA GLU A 34 -4.64 10.05 -6.25
C GLU A 34 -4.18 11.24 -5.43
N GLU A 35 -3.92 11.05 -4.14
CA GLU A 35 -3.41 12.09 -3.27
C GLU A 35 -2.01 12.54 -3.70
N ALA A 36 -1.13 11.61 -4.07
CA ALA A 36 0.21 11.94 -4.54
C ALA A 36 0.17 12.82 -5.79
N VAL A 37 -0.73 12.51 -6.74
CA VAL A 37 -0.94 13.33 -7.93
C VAL A 37 -1.50 14.71 -7.55
N SER A 38 -2.49 14.74 -6.67
CA SER A 38 -3.10 15.98 -6.20
C SER A 38 -2.08 16.90 -5.52
N LEU A 39 -1.22 16.35 -4.68
CA LEU A 39 -0.17 17.11 -4.02
C LEU A 39 0.83 17.68 -5.01
N LEU A 40 1.15 16.96 -6.06
CA LEU A 40 2.04 17.46 -7.11
C LEU A 40 1.41 18.61 -7.88
N LEU A 41 0.13 18.48 -8.24
CA LEU A 41 -0.58 19.51 -9.02
C LEU A 41 -0.96 20.74 -8.21
N SER A 42 -1.13 20.59 -6.89
CA SER A 42 -1.47 21.72 -6.01
C SER A 42 -0.27 22.49 -5.53
N SER A 43 0.94 22.08 -5.89
CA SER A 43 2.15 22.83 -5.55
C SER A 43 2.09 24.19 -6.24
N PRO A 44 2.27 25.31 -5.51
CA PRO A 44 2.25 26.62 -6.13
C PRO A 44 3.39 26.75 -7.13
N PRO A 45 3.20 27.49 -8.24
CA PRO A 45 4.28 27.75 -9.19
C PRO A 45 5.43 28.46 -8.48
N PRO A 46 6.69 28.29 -8.96
CA PRO A 46 7.82 28.97 -8.35
C PRO A 46 7.56 30.48 -8.27
N PRO A 47 7.92 31.11 -7.15
CA PRO A 47 7.65 32.55 -6.97
C PRO A 47 8.36 33.40 -8.02
N ASP A 48 7.65 34.38 -8.56
CA ASP A 48 8.14 35.32 -9.55
C ASP A 48 9.12 36.34 -8.93
N GLY A 49 10.14 35.90 -8.19
CA GLY A 49 11.13 36.76 -7.61
C GLY A 49 10.65 37.70 -6.51
N GLN A 50 9.42 37.62 -6.08
CA GLN A 50 8.91 38.36 -4.92
C GLN A 50 9.01 37.54 -3.65
N PRO A 51 9.60 38.08 -2.58
CA PRO A 51 9.62 37.39 -1.29
C PRO A 51 8.18 37.27 -0.78
N LYS A 52 7.66 36.05 -0.81
CA LYS A 52 6.39 35.77 -0.16
C LYS A 52 6.66 35.52 1.32
N GLY A 53 5.73 35.96 2.16
CA GLY A 53 5.85 35.80 3.60
C GLY A 53 6.11 34.38 4.04
N THR A 54 6.61 34.23 5.24
CA THR A 54 7.21 33.03 5.82
C THR A 54 6.33 31.77 5.86
N GLY A 55 5.02 31.87 5.66
CA GLY A 55 4.10 30.70 5.70
C GLY A 55 4.16 29.81 4.46
N THR A 56 4.60 30.32 3.32
CA THR A 56 4.53 29.59 2.03
C THR A 56 5.61 28.53 1.90
N GLY A 57 6.80 28.75 2.49
CA GLY A 57 7.90 27.79 2.44
C GLY A 57 7.62 26.53 3.25
N ASP A 58 7.05 26.68 4.44
CA ASP A 58 6.70 25.57 5.33
C ASP A 58 5.58 24.72 4.73
N GLU A 59 4.61 25.35 4.10
CA GLU A 59 3.51 24.64 3.45
C GLU A 59 3.99 23.82 2.27
N VAL A 60 4.87 24.37 1.43
CA VAL A 60 5.46 23.66 0.29
C VAL A 60 6.30 22.48 0.79
N ALA A 61 7.14 22.71 1.82
CA ALA A 61 7.95 21.64 2.39
C ALA A 61 7.10 20.53 3.00
N SER A 62 6.02 20.87 3.70
CA SER A 62 5.09 19.89 4.27
C SER A 62 4.41 19.04 3.21
N LYS A 63 3.99 19.65 2.10
CA LYS A 63 3.36 18.93 1.00
C LYS A 63 4.36 18.00 0.31
N ALA A 64 5.59 18.45 0.09
CA ALA A 64 6.64 17.64 -0.51
C ALA A 64 6.97 16.43 0.38
N PHE A 65 7.10 16.63 1.68
CA PHE A 65 7.35 15.58 2.65
C PHE A 65 6.21 14.55 2.66
N ARG A 66 4.97 15.04 2.70
CA ARG A 66 3.78 14.16 2.68
C ARG A 66 3.73 13.34 1.39
N ARG A 67 4.04 13.95 0.25
CA ARG A 67 4.06 13.23 -1.03
C ARG A 67 5.13 12.14 -1.04
N GLU A 68 6.32 12.41 -0.52
CA GLU A 68 7.39 11.42 -0.43
C GLU A 68 6.99 10.24 0.45
N GLU A 69 6.35 10.51 1.59
CA GLU A 69 5.84 9.47 2.49
C GLU A 69 4.81 8.58 1.80
N ILE A 70 3.88 9.18 1.05
CA ILE A 70 2.87 8.45 0.30
C ILE A 70 3.52 7.59 -0.78
N LEU A 71 4.46 8.14 -1.53
CA LEU A 71 5.17 7.41 -2.58
C LEU A 71 5.98 6.25 -2.01
N ARG A 72 6.58 6.44 -0.84
CA ARG A 72 7.30 5.36 -0.14
C ARG A 72 6.36 4.20 0.21
N LYS A 73 5.17 4.50 0.70
CA LYS A 73 4.17 3.48 1.01
C LYS A 73 3.69 2.75 -0.25
N ILE A 74 3.43 3.49 -1.32
CA ILE A 74 3.04 2.90 -2.60
C ILE A 74 4.11 1.95 -3.11
N LYS A 75 5.38 2.38 -3.07
CA LYS A 75 6.50 1.56 -3.50
C LYS A 75 6.64 0.29 -2.65
N ALA A 76 6.43 0.41 -1.34
CA ALA A 76 6.47 -0.73 -0.42
C ALA A 76 5.42 -1.79 -0.81
N ILE A 77 4.20 -1.36 -1.12
CA ILE A 77 3.12 -2.24 -1.53
C ILE A 77 3.43 -2.88 -2.90
N ASP A 78 3.88 -2.08 -3.86
CA ASP A 78 4.26 -2.58 -5.19
C ASP A 78 5.35 -3.64 -5.10
N THR A 79 6.38 -3.38 -4.32
CA THR A 79 7.50 -4.30 -4.13
C THR A 79 7.05 -5.59 -3.43
N ALA A 80 6.16 -5.46 -2.44
CA ALA A 80 5.59 -6.64 -1.77
C ALA A 80 4.81 -7.51 -2.74
N LEU A 81 4.07 -6.91 -3.68
CA LEU A 81 3.31 -7.66 -4.68
C LEU A 81 4.24 -8.41 -5.65
N GLU A 82 5.44 -7.93 -5.88
CA GLU A 82 6.43 -8.62 -6.70
C GLU A 82 6.87 -9.95 -6.11
N ALA A 83 6.71 -10.16 -4.79
CA ALA A 83 6.97 -11.45 -4.16
C ALA A 83 5.96 -12.53 -4.58
N VAL A 84 4.82 -12.13 -5.15
CA VAL A 84 3.80 -13.02 -5.66
C VAL A 84 4.08 -13.31 -7.13
N PRO A 85 4.03 -14.58 -7.58
CA PRO A 85 4.16 -14.88 -9.01
C PRO A 85 3.13 -14.12 -9.82
N ARG A 86 3.54 -13.67 -11.00
CA ARG A 86 2.73 -12.80 -11.87
C ARG A 86 1.31 -13.33 -12.09
N GLU A 87 1.16 -14.64 -12.28
CA GLU A 87 -0.12 -15.30 -12.54
C GLU A 87 -1.12 -15.23 -11.38
N TYR A 88 -0.64 -15.02 -10.16
CA TYR A 88 -1.49 -14.96 -8.97
C TYR A 88 -1.71 -13.54 -8.45
N ARG A 89 -0.96 -12.55 -8.97
CA ARG A 89 -1.01 -11.17 -8.45
C ARG A 89 -2.40 -10.55 -8.52
N LYS A 90 -3.08 -10.71 -9.65
CA LYS A 90 -4.41 -10.14 -9.84
C LYS A 90 -5.42 -10.72 -8.85
N GLY A 91 -5.38 -12.04 -8.65
CA GLY A 91 -6.28 -12.70 -7.70
C GLY A 91 -6.00 -12.33 -6.25
N VAL A 92 -4.72 -12.25 -5.88
CA VAL A 92 -4.33 -11.83 -4.52
C VAL A 92 -4.74 -10.37 -4.29
N TRP A 93 -4.45 -9.49 -5.24
CA TRP A 93 -4.83 -8.08 -5.14
C TRP A 93 -6.34 -7.91 -5.00
N GLY A 94 -7.12 -8.58 -5.85
CA GLY A 94 -8.57 -8.52 -5.79
C GLY A 94 -9.12 -9.00 -4.46
N SER A 95 -8.54 -10.05 -3.88
CA SER A 95 -8.94 -10.56 -2.57
C SER A 95 -8.68 -9.56 -1.45
N VAL A 96 -7.51 -8.94 -1.43
CA VAL A 96 -7.13 -8.00 -0.37
C VAL A 96 -7.88 -6.68 -0.50
N VAL A 97 -7.85 -6.08 -1.70
CA VAL A 97 -8.34 -4.71 -1.92
C VAL A 97 -9.85 -4.68 -2.16
N GLU A 98 -10.33 -5.58 -3.01
CA GLU A 98 -11.73 -5.58 -3.45
C GLU A 98 -12.58 -6.60 -2.72
N ARG A 99 -11.99 -7.37 -1.81
CA ARG A 99 -12.67 -8.43 -1.05
C ARG A 99 -13.34 -9.48 -1.94
N LYS A 100 -12.77 -9.70 -3.12
CA LYS A 100 -13.26 -10.70 -4.06
C LYS A 100 -12.78 -12.09 -3.68
N SER A 101 -13.56 -13.10 -4.05
CA SER A 101 -13.14 -14.49 -3.95
C SER A 101 -11.95 -14.74 -4.89
N PHE A 102 -11.11 -15.71 -4.54
CA PHE A 102 -10.00 -16.11 -5.40
C PHE A 102 -10.50 -16.64 -6.74
N PRO A 103 -9.76 -16.37 -7.84
CA PRO A 103 -10.07 -17.00 -9.12
C PRO A 103 -10.03 -18.53 -9.00
N ARG A 104 -10.76 -19.21 -9.88
CA ARG A 104 -10.85 -20.67 -9.87
C ARG A 104 -9.78 -21.36 -10.72
N ASP A 105 -8.84 -20.60 -11.26
CA ASP A 105 -7.75 -21.10 -12.09
C ASP A 105 -6.66 -21.83 -11.31
N ALA A 106 -6.69 -21.73 -9.97
CA ALA A 106 -5.78 -22.42 -9.08
C ALA A 106 -6.48 -22.74 -7.75
N ASP A 107 -5.85 -23.59 -6.93
CA ASP A 107 -6.37 -23.97 -5.65
C ASP A 107 -6.44 -22.77 -4.70
N ARG A 108 -7.50 -22.70 -3.89
CA ARG A 108 -7.66 -21.68 -2.85
C ARG A 108 -6.47 -21.66 -1.89
N THR A 109 -5.87 -22.83 -1.61
CA THR A 109 -4.70 -22.93 -0.76
C THR A 109 -3.50 -22.21 -1.38
N THR A 110 -3.32 -22.31 -2.70
CA THR A 110 -2.25 -21.62 -3.42
C THR A 110 -2.41 -20.12 -3.32
N TYR A 111 -3.60 -19.60 -3.61
CA TYR A 111 -3.89 -18.17 -3.46
C TYR A 111 -3.75 -17.70 -2.01
N GLY A 112 -4.21 -18.49 -1.05
CA GLY A 112 -4.09 -18.17 0.37
C GLY A 112 -2.64 -18.03 0.83
N ARG A 113 -1.75 -18.89 0.33
CA ARG A 113 -0.31 -18.81 0.62
C ARG A 113 0.30 -17.52 0.08
N TRP A 114 0.00 -17.18 -1.15
CA TRP A 114 0.53 -15.96 -1.78
C TRP A 114 -0.06 -14.70 -1.17
N LYS A 115 -1.33 -14.73 -0.78
CA LYS A 115 -1.95 -13.63 -0.04
C LYS A 115 -1.23 -13.40 1.29
N SER A 116 -0.95 -14.46 2.04
CA SER A 116 -0.22 -14.36 3.31
C SER A 116 1.17 -13.77 3.09
N ARG A 117 1.88 -14.24 2.07
CA ARG A 117 3.21 -13.73 1.73
C ARG A 117 3.16 -12.25 1.35
N PHE A 118 2.19 -11.86 0.54
CA PHE A 118 2.02 -10.47 0.12
C PHE A 118 1.79 -9.55 1.31
N VAL A 119 0.84 -9.89 2.18
CA VAL A 119 0.52 -9.04 3.35
C VAL A 119 1.71 -8.97 4.30
N PHE A 120 2.40 -10.08 4.53
CA PHE A 120 3.60 -10.10 5.37
C PHE A 120 4.70 -9.19 4.82
N GLU A 121 5.02 -9.33 3.54
CA GLU A 121 6.04 -8.50 2.88
C GLU A 121 5.67 -7.01 2.92
N ALA A 122 4.40 -6.70 2.70
CA ALA A 122 3.91 -5.33 2.80
C ALA A 122 4.09 -4.76 4.21
N ALA A 123 3.76 -5.54 5.23
CA ALA A 123 3.93 -5.11 6.63
C ALA A 123 5.38 -4.76 6.95
N VAL A 124 6.31 -5.62 6.52
CA VAL A 124 7.74 -5.39 6.75
C VAL A 124 8.21 -4.15 6.00
N ARG A 125 7.87 -4.02 4.74
CA ARG A 125 8.32 -2.90 3.89
C ARG A 125 7.67 -1.57 4.24
N LEU A 126 6.45 -1.61 4.77
CA LEU A 126 5.78 -0.41 5.29
C LEU A 126 6.30 0.01 6.65
N GLY A 127 7.09 -0.84 7.31
CA GLY A 127 7.59 -0.56 8.65
C GLY A 127 6.54 -0.78 9.74
N ILE A 128 5.46 -1.49 9.44
CA ILE A 128 4.41 -1.82 10.41
C ILE A 128 4.86 -2.99 11.30
N PHE A 129 5.69 -3.87 10.75
CA PHE A 129 6.15 -5.07 11.47
C PHE A 129 7.69 -5.18 11.55
#